data_1835323e11117384cbd199a296ca0502
#
_entry.id   1835323e11117384cbd199a296ca0502
#
_cell.length_a   1.000
_cell.length_b   1.000
_cell.length_c   1.000
_cell.angle_alpha   90.00
_cell.angle_beta   90.00
_cell.angle_gamma   90.00
#
_symmetry.space_group_name_H-M   'P 1'
#
loop_
_entity.id
_entity.type
_entity.pdbx_description
1 polymer ?
#
loop_
_entity_poly.entity_id
_entity_poly.type
_entity_poly.pdbx_seq_one_letter_code
_entity_poly.pdbx_strand_id
1 'polypeptide(L)'
;MKDPAHDAAASSRPPSPLDYSDTLRQSIVDHLGRHERRALPLEGHRHAAVAILLVDSEVGSDGDDAFKFTAEQMSIIPSDVTGLDGRMAGVAGGASFVLCRRSAGLNSHASQWALPGGRIDAGETAAEAALRETDEEVGVRLPASAVLGELDDYQTRSGYIITPVVVWAGPTVELRPNPDEVLAVYRVGVHELLREDSPRFVTIPESDRPVVQVPLGGDLIHAPTGALLVQFRWVCLDGRVDERVADFEQPVFAWG
;
A
#
# COMPACT_ATOMS: atom_id res chain seq x y z
N MET A 1 33.06 4.83 -25.54
CA MET A 1 32.03 5.47 -24.70
C MET A 1 31.01 4.38 -24.43
N LYS A 2 31.08 3.73 -23.25
CA LYS A 2 30.21 2.62 -22.88
C LYS A 2 28.89 3.19 -22.34
N ASP A 3 27.81 2.71 -22.90
CA ASP A 3 26.44 3.02 -22.50
C ASP A 3 26.17 2.48 -21.06
N PRO A 4 25.73 3.29 -20.08
CA PRO A 4 25.52 2.85 -18.70
C PRO A 4 24.11 2.28 -18.43
N ALA A 5 23.40 1.78 -19.44
CA ALA A 5 21.99 1.38 -19.33
C ALA A 5 21.76 -0.14 -19.36
N HIS A 6 22.68 -0.96 -18.82
CA HIS A 6 22.47 -2.42 -18.85
C HIS A 6 23.00 -3.13 -17.61
N ASP A 7 22.58 -2.69 -16.42
CA ASP A 7 22.87 -3.46 -15.20
C ASP A 7 21.87 -3.12 -14.09
N ALA A 8 20.61 -3.53 -14.24
CA ALA A 8 19.60 -3.39 -13.17
C ALA A 8 18.48 -4.43 -13.29
N ALA A 9 18.83 -5.70 -13.23
CA ALA A 9 17.87 -6.77 -13.01
C ALA A 9 18.41 -7.79 -11.99
N ALA A 10 19.09 -7.31 -10.94
CA ALA A 10 19.25 -8.09 -9.73
C ALA A 10 18.02 -7.78 -8.85
N SER A 11 17.11 -8.74 -8.67
CA SER A 11 16.10 -8.68 -7.65
C SER A 11 16.82 -8.44 -6.31
N SER A 12 16.79 -7.20 -5.81
CA SER A 12 17.42 -6.89 -4.54
C SER A 12 16.66 -7.62 -3.45
N ARG A 13 17.36 -8.44 -2.69
CA ARG A 13 16.76 -9.16 -1.56
C ARG A 13 16.29 -8.11 -0.53
N PRO A 14 15.06 -8.23 0.01
CA PRO A 14 14.62 -7.33 1.08
C PRO A 14 15.55 -7.44 2.29
N PRO A 15 15.71 -6.38 3.09
CA PRO A 15 16.41 -6.46 4.36
C PRO A 15 15.70 -7.42 5.32
N SER A 16 16.32 -7.72 6.46
CA SER A 16 15.71 -8.56 7.48
C SER A 16 14.40 -7.97 7.99
N PRO A 17 13.40 -8.80 8.35
CA PRO A 17 12.17 -8.35 8.97
C PRO A 17 12.42 -7.45 10.18
N LEU A 18 11.60 -6.42 10.34
CA LEU A 18 11.58 -5.57 11.53
C LEU A 18 10.67 -6.18 12.59
N ASP A 19 11.11 -6.16 13.85
CA ASP A 19 10.29 -6.67 14.95
C ASP A 19 9.01 -5.83 15.13
N TYR A 20 7.87 -6.51 15.31
CA TYR A 20 6.64 -5.88 15.74
C TYR A 20 6.75 -5.53 17.23
N SER A 21 7.14 -4.31 17.54
CA SER A 21 7.55 -3.91 18.88
C SER A 21 7.06 -2.52 19.26
N ASP A 22 6.99 -2.26 20.57
CA ASP A 22 6.66 -0.93 21.09
C ASP A 22 7.69 0.13 20.63
N THR A 23 8.95 -0.26 20.43
CA THR A 23 9.99 0.64 19.90
C THR A 23 9.66 1.10 18.49
N LEU A 24 9.28 0.18 17.59
CA LEU A 24 8.85 0.53 16.24
C LEU A 24 7.58 1.38 16.27
N ARG A 25 6.59 0.98 17.10
CA ARG A 25 5.35 1.73 17.26
C ARG A 25 5.63 3.18 17.71
N GLN A 26 6.47 3.36 18.72
CA GLN A 26 6.81 4.69 19.23
C GLN A 26 7.55 5.53 18.19
N SER A 27 8.48 4.93 17.44
CA SER A 27 9.16 5.61 16.32
C SER A 27 8.18 6.12 15.26
N ILE A 28 7.19 5.30 14.88
CA ILE A 28 6.14 5.70 13.94
C ILE A 28 5.31 6.87 14.51
N VAL A 29 4.91 6.80 15.77
CA VAL A 29 4.16 7.89 16.45
C VAL A 29 4.97 9.19 16.47
N ASP A 30 6.26 9.10 16.79
CA ASP A 30 7.15 10.27 16.84
C ASP A 30 7.35 10.91 15.47
N HIS A 31 7.43 10.09 14.41
CA HIS A 31 7.55 10.56 13.04
C HIS A 31 6.24 11.20 12.56
N LEU A 32 5.09 10.56 12.80
CA LEU A 32 3.77 11.13 12.49
C LEU A 32 3.52 12.44 13.25
N GLY A 33 3.92 12.53 14.51
CA GLY A 33 3.80 13.75 15.31
C GLY A 33 4.63 14.94 14.80
N ARG A 34 5.67 14.68 14.00
CA ARG A 34 6.49 15.71 13.32
C ARG A 34 6.06 15.98 11.89
N HIS A 35 5.25 15.08 11.30
CA HIS A 35 4.75 15.22 9.95
C HIS A 35 3.62 16.25 9.92
N GLU A 36 3.80 17.32 9.17
CA GLU A 36 2.74 18.30 8.91
C GLU A 36 1.84 17.79 7.79
N ARG A 37 0.74 17.11 8.17
CA ARG A 37 -0.22 16.51 7.23
C ARG A 37 -0.83 17.57 6.31
N ARG A 38 -0.92 17.26 5.03
CA ARG A 38 -1.60 18.06 4.01
C ARG A 38 -2.96 17.44 3.66
N ALA A 39 -4.02 18.05 4.16
CA ALA A 39 -5.38 17.73 3.74
C ALA A 39 -5.71 18.48 2.45
N LEU A 40 -6.33 17.80 1.48
CA LEU A 40 -6.78 18.39 0.23
C LEU A 40 -8.24 18.85 0.32
N PRO A 41 -8.61 20.00 -0.29
CA PRO A 41 -10.01 20.42 -0.40
C PRO A 41 -10.75 19.43 -1.31
N LEU A 42 -11.96 19.04 -0.93
CA LEU A 42 -12.72 18.03 -1.67
C LEU A 42 -13.15 18.52 -3.06
N GLU A 43 -13.57 19.78 -3.20
CA GLU A 43 -13.89 20.45 -4.50
C GLU A 43 -14.70 19.56 -5.48
N GLY A 44 -15.67 18.81 -4.97
CA GLY A 44 -16.48 17.87 -5.76
C GLY A 44 -15.90 16.45 -5.90
N HIS A 45 -14.72 16.19 -5.36
CA HIS A 45 -14.19 14.84 -5.26
C HIS A 45 -14.90 14.03 -4.16
N ARG A 46 -14.93 12.72 -4.33
CA ARG A 46 -15.40 11.79 -3.30
C ARG A 46 -14.29 11.57 -2.28
N HIS A 47 -14.65 11.56 -1.00
CA HIS A 47 -13.67 11.30 0.07
C HIS A 47 -13.66 9.82 0.44
N ALA A 48 -12.48 9.25 0.60
CA ALA A 48 -12.25 7.88 1.04
C ALA A 48 -11.13 7.84 2.07
N ALA A 49 -11.12 6.81 2.91
CA ALA A 49 -10.05 6.53 3.84
C ALA A 49 -9.57 5.08 3.67
N VAL A 50 -8.28 4.86 3.87
CA VAL A 50 -7.70 3.51 3.86
C VAL A 50 -6.84 3.31 5.11
N ALA A 51 -6.81 2.09 5.63
CA ALA A 51 -5.99 1.72 6.77
C ALA A 51 -4.65 1.13 6.31
N ILE A 52 -3.53 1.75 6.71
CA ILE A 52 -2.24 1.06 6.74
C ILE A 52 -2.23 0.29 8.06
N LEU A 53 -2.85 -0.89 8.03
CA LEU A 53 -3.09 -1.73 9.19
C LEU A 53 -1.85 -2.53 9.53
N LEU A 54 -1.15 -2.15 10.60
CA LEU A 54 0.07 -2.81 11.06
C LEU A 54 -0.27 -3.96 12.01
N VAL A 55 0.25 -5.13 11.68
CA VAL A 55 0.05 -6.41 12.38
C VAL A 55 1.38 -7.12 12.55
N ASP A 56 1.45 -8.09 13.46
CA ASP A 56 2.57 -9.02 13.53
C ASP A 56 2.39 -10.18 12.55
N SER A 57 3.49 -10.71 12.03
CA SER A 57 3.48 -11.91 11.19
C SER A 57 4.73 -12.76 11.38
N GLU A 58 4.57 -14.07 11.27
CA GLU A 58 5.69 -15.01 11.28
C GLU A 58 6.34 -15.06 9.89
N VAL A 59 7.65 -15.22 9.85
CA VAL A 59 8.39 -15.40 8.60
C VAL A 59 7.90 -16.67 7.88
N GLY A 60 7.51 -16.52 6.60
CA GLY A 60 7.01 -17.63 5.80
C GLY A 60 5.59 -18.08 6.14
N SER A 61 4.83 -17.28 6.91
CA SER A 61 3.42 -17.56 7.22
C SER A 61 2.46 -17.18 6.08
N ASP A 62 2.94 -16.53 5.03
CA ASP A 62 2.21 -16.33 3.79
C ASP A 62 2.02 -17.69 3.11
N GLY A 63 0.77 -18.07 2.90
CA GLY A 63 0.43 -19.29 2.17
C GLY A 63 0.85 -19.22 0.69
N ASP A 64 0.62 -20.33 -0.03
CA ASP A 64 0.79 -20.35 -1.47
C ASP A 64 -0.22 -19.39 -2.13
N ASP A 65 0.27 -18.34 -2.77
CA ASP A 65 -0.57 -17.49 -3.63
C ASP A 65 -0.80 -18.20 -4.97
N ALA A 66 -2.04 -18.65 -5.19
CA ALA A 66 -2.45 -19.32 -6.43
C ALA A 66 -2.59 -18.34 -7.61
N PHE A 67 -2.56 -17.04 -7.35
CA PHE A 67 -2.74 -16.03 -8.38
C PHE A 67 -1.49 -15.94 -9.27
N LYS A 68 -1.71 -15.81 -10.59
CA LYS A 68 -0.65 -15.56 -11.56
C LYS A 68 -1.14 -14.55 -12.59
N PHE A 69 -0.26 -13.68 -13.01
CA PHE A 69 -0.54 -12.81 -14.14
C PHE A 69 -0.75 -13.60 -15.42
N THR A 70 -1.73 -13.14 -16.21
CA THR A 70 -1.81 -13.51 -17.63
C THR A 70 -0.79 -12.71 -18.44
N ALA A 71 -0.45 -13.19 -19.64
CA ALA A 71 0.43 -12.45 -20.56
C ALA A 71 -0.13 -11.06 -20.91
N GLU A 72 -1.45 -10.91 -20.95
CA GLU A 72 -2.12 -9.63 -21.20
C GLU A 72 -1.92 -8.66 -20.02
N GLN A 73 -2.12 -9.11 -18.79
CA GLN A 73 -1.86 -8.29 -17.58
C GLN A 73 -0.40 -7.86 -17.48
N MET A 74 0.55 -8.74 -17.84
CA MET A 74 1.96 -8.39 -17.87
C MET A 74 2.28 -7.32 -18.93
N SER A 75 1.62 -7.35 -20.09
CA SER A 75 1.91 -6.44 -21.21
C SER A 75 1.50 -4.98 -20.97
N ILE A 76 0.59 -4.72 -20.03
CA ILE A 76 0.11 -3.35 -19.72
C ILE A 76 0.94 -2.67 -18.62
N ILE A 77 1.82 -3.39 -17.92
CA ILE A 77 2.67 -2.82 -16.88
C ILE A 77 3.80 -2.01 -17.54
N PRO A 78 3.91 -0.70 -17.23
CA PRO A 78 4.89 0.16 -17.88
C PRO A 78 6.28 0.01 -17.25
N SER A 79 6.98 -1.10 -17.45
CA SER A 79 8.39 -1.31 -17.03
C SER A 79 8.90 -2.67 -17.44
N ASP A 80 10.16 -2.98 -17.07
CA ASP A 80 10.67 -4.35 -17.13
C ASP A 80 9.99 -5.22 -16.08
N VAL A 81 9.24 -6.20 -16.54
CA VAL A 81 8.49 -7.17 -15.72
C VAL A 81 9.16 -8.54 -15.67
N THR A 82 10.41 -8.64 -16.13
CA THR A 82 11.17 -9.90 -16.10
C THR A 82 11.27 -10.43 -14.67
N GLY A 83 10.89 -11.68 -14.47
CA GLY A 83 10.88 -12.34 -13.16
C GLY A 83 9.68 -12.08 -12.28
N LEU A 84 8.73 -11.23 -12.70
CA LEU A 84 7.46 -11.06 -12.02
C LEU A 84 6.46 -12.14 -12.48
N ASP A 85 5.65 -12.63 -11.56
CA ASP A 85 4.61 -13.63 -11.84
C ASP A 85 3.24 -13.25 -11.24
N GLY A 86 3.16 -12.08 -10.60
CA GLY A 86 1.95 -11.54 -9.96
C GLY A 86 1.64 -12.11 -8.59
N ARG A 87 2.50 -12.97 -8.04
CA ARG A 87 2.25 -13.61 -6.75
C ARG A 87 2.80 -12.82 -5.58
N MET A 88 2.02 -12.77 -4.52
CA MET A 88 2.42 -12.19 -3.23
C MET A 88 2.86 -13.34 -2.32
N ALA A 89 4.10 -13.76 -2.46
CA ALA A 89 4.66 -14.88 -1.71
C ALA A 89 6.06 -14.55 -1.17
N GLY A 90 6.41 -15.09 0.00
CA GLY A 90 7.69 -14.89 0.66
C GLY A 90 7.88 -13.48 1.25
N VAL A 91 6.79 -12.75 1.47
CA VAL A 91 6.79 -11.36 1.91
C VAL A 91 6.45 -11.19 3.41
N ALA A 92 5.95 -12.23 4.08
CA ALA A 92 5.59 -12.16 5.48
C ALA A 92 6.81 -12.16 6.40
N GLY A 93 6.72 -11.45 7.52
CA GLY A 93 7.72 -11.49 8.60
C GLY A 93 7.79 -10.22 9.43
N GLY A 94 7.70 -10.37 10.75
CA GLY A 94 7.76 -9.30 11.73
C GLY A 94 6.63 -8.28 11.57
N ALA A 95 6.95 -7.01 11.80
CA ALA A 95 5.99 -5.94 11.56
C ALA A 95 5.57 -5.94 10.08
N SER A 96 4.28 -6.08 9.84
CA SER A 96 3.68 -6.22 8.51
C SER A 96 2.48 -5.32 8.36
N PHE A 97 2.17 -4.91 7.14
CA PHE A 97 0.90 -4.26 6.83
C PHE A 97 -0.04 -5.22 6.10
N VAL A 98 -1.32 -4.99 6.24
CA VAL A 98 -2.35 -5.78 5.56
C VAL A 98 -2.58 -5.22 4.15
N LEU A 99 -2.51 -6.09 3.15
CA LEU A 99 -2.78 -5.77 1.76
C LEU A 99 -3.85 -6.72 1.22
N CYS A 100 -4.85 -6.16 0.54
CA CYS A 100 -5.99 -6.89 0.00
C CYS A 100 -5.91 -6.99 -1.52
N ARG A 101 -6.34 -8.13 -2.07
CA ARG A 101 -6.67 -8.26 -3.48
C ARG A 101 -8.19 -8.17 -3.62
N ARG A 102 -8.66 -7.18 -4.36
CA ARG A 102 -10.10 -6.91 -4.51
C ARG A 102 -10.82 -8.00 -5.30
N SER A 103 -12.08 -8.28 -4.91
CA SER A 103 -12.92 -9.25 -5.61
C SER A 103 -13.23 -8.78 -7.04
N ALA A 104 -13.29 -9.73 -7.99
CA ALA A 104 -13.61 -9.48 -9.40
C ALA A 104 -15.07 -9.05 -9.64
N GLY A 105 -15.95 -9.21 -8.66
CA GLY A 105 -17.37 -8.82 -8.74
C GLY A 105 -17.63 -7.31 -8.63
N LEU A 106 -16.63 -6.51 -8.24
CA LEU A 106 -16.73 -5.06 -8.18
C LEU A 106 -16.47 -4.48 -9.58
N ASN A 107 -17.39 -3.67 -10.09
CA ASN A 107 -17.48 -3.17 -11.49
C ASN A 107 -16.28 -2.34 -11.99
N SER A 108 -15.28 -2.08 -11.17
CA SER A 108 -14.04 -1.41 -11.55
C SER A 108 -12.89 -1.89 -10.66
N HIS A 109 -11.70 -2.03 -11.24
CA HIS A 109 -10.47 -2.39 -10.53
C HIS A 109 -10.43 -3.81 -9.93
N ALA A 110 -11.09 -4.79 -10.57
CA ALA A 110 -11.02 -6.20 -10.20
C ALA A 110 -9.56 -6.69 -10.15
N SER A 111 -9.23 -7.48 -9.12
CA SER A 111 -7.89 -8.04 -8.88
C SER A 111 -6.77 -7.02 -8.61
N GLN A 112 -7.08 -5.73 -8.41
CA GLN A 112 -6.08 -4.74 -8.01
C GLN A 112 -5.76 -4.84 -6.51
N TRP A 113 -4.54 -4.43 -6.18
CA TRP A 113 -4.08 -4.33 -4.82
C TRP A 113 -4.66 -3.09 -4.13
N ALA A 114 -5.16 -3.26 -2.93
CA ALA A 114 -5.70 -2.18 -2.11
C ALA A 114 -5.33 -2.37 -0.63
N LEU A 115 -5.19 -1.27 0.07
CA LEU A 115 -5.27 -1.25 1.53
C LEU A 115 -6.75 -1.38 1.93
N PRO A 116 -7.09 -2.00 3.08
CA PRO A 116 -8.45 -2.00 3.59
C PRO A 116 -9.00 -0.57 3.64
N GLY A 117 -10.19 -0.32 3.07
CA GLY A 117 -10.72 1.03 3.05
C GLY A 117 -11.80 1.27 2.02
N GLY A 118 -12.51 2.38 2.21
CA GLY A 118 -13.66 2.75 1.40
C GLY A 118 -14.05 4.22 1.56
N ARG A 119 -15.28 4.53 1.20
CA ARG A 119 -15.83 5.88 1.30
C ARG A 119 -16.03 6.29 2.75
N ILE A 120 -15.78 7.58 3.02
CA ILE A 120 -16.15 8.20 4.29
C ILE A 120 -17.63 8.55 4.23
N ASP A 121 -18.39 8.06 5.19
CA ASP A 121 -19.82 8.34 5.31
C ASP A 121 -20.08 9.73 5.90
N ALA A 122 -21.32 10.22 5.75
CA ALA A 122 -21.69 11.54 6.24
C ALA A 122 -21.56 11.63 7.78
N GLY A 123 -20.69 12.52 8.25
CA GLY A 123 -20.40 12.73 9.67
C GLY A 123 -19.30 11.85 10.25
N GLU A 124 -18.72 10.98 9.43
CA GLU A 124 -17.60 10.12 9.80
C GLU A 124 -16.25 10.83 9.54
N THR A 125 -15.29 10.63 10.40
CA THR A 125 -13.89 11.03 10.19
C THR A 125 -13.15 10.00 9.34
N ALA A 126 -11.99 10.37 8.77
CA ALA A 126 -11.15 9.41 8.03
C ALA A 126 -10.70 8.22 8.90
N ALA A 127 -10.37 8.49 10.18
CA ALA A 127 -9.99 7.46 11.13
C ALA A 127 -11.15 6.48 11.42
N GLU A 128 -12.37 6.97 11.61
CA GLU A 128 -13.55 6.13 11.84
C GLU A 128 -13.86 5.28 10.61
N ALA A 129 -13.83 5.86 9.41
CA ALA A 129 -14.03 5.13 8.16
C ALA A 129 -12.99 4.02 7.97
N ALA A 130 -11.71 4.32 8.16
CA ALA A 130 -10.64 3.33 8.05
C ALA A 130 -10.81 2.17 9.03
N LEU A 131 -11.24 2.43 10.27
CA LEU A 131 -11.51 1.38 11.27
C LEU A 131 -12.75 0.55 10.92
N ARG A 132 -13.83 1.18 10.45
CA ARG A 132 -15.05 0.49 10.01
C ARG A 132 -14.77 -0.44 8.83
N GLU A 133 -14.12 0.07 7.79
CA GLU A 133 -13.76 -0.71 6.60
C GLU A 133 -12.80 -1.87 6.95
N THR A 134 -11.90 -1.67 7.92
CA THR A 134 -11.03 -2.75 8.45
C THR A 134 -11.85 -3.86 9.10
N ASP A 135 -12.93 -3.54 9.85
CA ASP A 135 -13.85 -4.55 10.41
C ASP A 135 -14.65 -5.24 9.29
N GLU A 136 -15.18 -4.48 8.33
CA GLU A 136 -16.03 -5.00 7.24
C GLU A 136 -15.26 -5.86 6.24
N GLU A 137 -14.09 -5.43 5.76
CA GLU A 137 -13.32 -6.11 4.72
C GLU A 137 -12.45 -7.26 5.24
N VAL A 138 -11.82 -7.09 6.42
CA VAL A 138 -10.83 -8.07 6.95
C VAL A 138 -11.16 -8.61 8.34
N GLY A 139 -12.32 -8.23 8.92
CA GLY A 139 -12.85 -8.78 10.17
C GLY A 139 -12.07 -8.35 11.42
N VAL A 140 -11.37 -7.22 11.38
CA VAL A 140 -10.52 -6.74 12.49
C VAL A 140 -11.13 -5.51 13.12
N ARG A 141 -11.80 -5.70 14.26
CA ARG A 141 -12.42 -4.61 15.04
C ARG A 141 -11.41 -4.01 16.01
N LEU A 142 -11.16 -2.72 15.88
CA LEU A 142 -10.17 -1.98 16.68
C LEU A 142 -10.79 -0.73 17.32
N PRO A 143 -10.30 -0.34 18.51
CA PRO A 143 -10.70 0.92 19.14
C PRO A 143 -10.00 2.11 18.46
N ALA A 144 -10.55 3.31 18.63
CA ALA A 144 -9.94 4.54 18.12
C ALA A 144 -8.50 4.77 18.61
N SER A 145 -8.13 4.24 19.77
CA SER A 145 -6.75 4.30 20.31
C SER A 145 -5.73 3.47 19.54
N ALA A 146 -6.19 2.62 18.59
CA ALA A 146 -5.31 1.90 17.66
C ALA A 146 -4.78 2.80 16.54
N VAL A 147 -5.42 3.94 16.28
CA VAL A 147 -4.98 4.91 15.27
C VAL A 147 -3.73 5.64 15.79
N LEU A 148 -2.65 5.59 15.02
CA LEU A 148 -1.40 6.30 15.33
C LEU A 148 -1.37 7.70 14.72
N GLY A 149 -2.04 7.92 13.60
CA GLY A 149 -2.13 9.20 12.89
C GLY A 149 -2.55 9.03 11.43
N GLU A 150 -2.56 10.15 10.72
CA GLU A 150 -2.94 10.24 9.31
C GLU A 150 -1.76 10.78 8.49
N LEU A 151 -1.66 10.32 7.25
CA LEU A 151 -0.71 10.84 6.25
C LEU A 151 -1.40 11.84 5.31
N ASP A 152 -0.66 12.39 4.34
CA ASP A 152 -1.22 13.33 3.37
C ASP A 152 -2.29 12.68 2.50
N ASP A 153 -3.29 13.46 2.16
CA ASP A 153 -4.29 13.06 1.19
C ASP A 153 -3.66 12.85 -0.20
N TYR A 154 -4.14 11.83 -0.90
CA TYR A 154 -3.76 11.52 -2.27
C TYR A 154 -4.98 11.63 -3.20
N GLN A 155 -4.87 12.48 -4.24
CA GLN A 155 -5.91 12.64 -5.24
C GLN A 155 -5.75 11.61 -6.36
N THR A 156 -6.82 10.86 -6.65
CA THR A 156 -6.84 9.86 -7.71
C THR A 156 -7.42 10.40 -9.02
N ARG A 157 -7.04 9.80 -10.15
CA ARG A 157 -7.63 10.08 -11.47
C ARG A 157 -9.13 9.72 -11.52
N SER A 158 -9.57 8.75 -10.75
CA SER A 158 -10.98 8.33 -10.67
C SER A 158 -11.86 9.27 -9.83
N GLY A 159 -11.34 10.40 -9.38
CA GLY A 159 -12.10 11.44 -8.67
C GLY A 159 -12.29 11.19 -7.18
N TYR A 160 -11.36 10.49 -6.55
CA TYR A 160 -11.30 10.36 -5.09
C TYR A 160 -10.16 11.18 -4.50
N ILE A 161 -10.36 11.65 -3.28
CA ILE A 161 -9.31 12.05 -2.35
C ILE A 161 -9.23 10.95 -1.30
N ILE A 162 -8.07 10.33 -1.14
CA ILE A 162 -7.85 9.21 -0.21
C ILE A 162 -6.99 9.70 0.95
N THR A 163 -7.50 9.55 2.18
CA THR A 163 -6.75 9.78 3.42
C THR A 163 -6.19 8.47 3.95
N PRO A 164 -4.86 8.29 4.01
CA PRO A 164 -4.24 7.12 4.63
C PRO A 164 -4.19 7.28 6.15
N VAL A 165 -4.69 6.28 6.86
CA VAL A 165 -4.70 6.21 8.32
C VAL A 165 -3.77 5.10 8.78
N VAL A 166 -2.79 5.41 9.61
CA VAL A 166 -1.86 4.42 10.17
C VAL A 166 -2.45 3.83 11.43
N VAL A 167 -2.64 2.51 11.44
CA VAL A 167 -3.35 1.78 12.50
C VAL A 167 -2.46 0.66 13.04
N TRP A 168 -2.35 0.55 14.36
CA TRP A 168 -1.59 -0.49 15.06
C TRP A 168 -2.53 -1.49 15.71
N ALA A 169 -2.63 -2.70 15.15
CA ALA A 169 -3.68 -3.65 15.53
C ALA A 169 -3.40 -4.46 16.81
N GLY A 170 -2.16 -4.44 17.30
CA GLY A 170 -1.74 -5.29 18.42
C GLY A 170 -1.13 -6.62 17.95
N PRO A 171 -0.58 -7.41 18.87
CA PRO A 171 0.28 -8.56 18.52
C PRO A 171 -0.49 -9.80 18.04
N THR A 172 -1.79 -9.88 18.29
CA THR A 172 -2.57 -11.09 17.97
C THR A 172 -3.82 -10.71 17.20
N VAL A 173 -3.74 -10.74 15.88
CA VAL A 173 -4.86 -10.39 15.01
C VAL A 173 -5.17 -11.55 14.07
N GLU A 174 -6.40 -12.04 14.12
CA GLU A 174 -6.93 -12.99 13.16
C GLU A 174 -7.62 -12.22 12.02
N LEU A 175 -7.13 -12.40 10.79
CA LEU A 175 -7.75 -11.82 9.61
C LEU A 175 -8.87 -12.75 9.12
N ARG A 176 -10.06 -12.18 8.92
CA ARG A 176 -11.25 -12.85 8.42
C ARG A 176 -11.81 -12.09 7.23
N PRO A 177 -11.24 -12.30 6.03
CA PRO A 177 -11.64 -11.56 4.84
C PRO A 177 -13.11 -11.80 4.50
N ASN A 178 -13.82 -10.73 4.14
CA ASN A 178 -15.17 -10.79 3.59
C ASN A 178 -15.09 -11.22 2.12
N PRO A 179 -15.55 -12.41 1.74
CA PRO A 179 -15.38 -12.93 0.36
C PRO A 179 -16.16 -12.14 -0.69
N ASP A 180 -17.16 -11.36 -0.29
CA ASP A 180 -17.93 -10.51 -1.22
C ASP A 180 -17.12 -9.30 -1.70
N GLU A 181 -16.14 -8.85 -0.92
CA GLU A 181 -15.35 -7.64 -1.16
C GLU A 181 -13.88 -7.94 -1.45
N VAL A 182 -13.32 -8.93 -0.76
CA VAL A 182 -11.89 -9.24 -0.76
C VAL A 182 -11.65 -10.67 -1.24
N LEU A 183 -10.91 -10.81 -2.33
CA LEU A 183 -10.54 -12.12 -2.89
C LEU A 183 -9.48 -12.82 -2.04
N ALA A 184 -8.48 -12.06 -1.57
CA ALA A 184 -7.40 -12.56 -0.73
C ALA A 184 -6.79 -11.44 0.10
N VAL A 185 -6.24 -11.79 1.27
CA VAL A 185 -5.57 -10.88 2.21
C VAL A 185 -4.18 -11.40 2.51
N TYR A 186 -3.21 -10.49 2.51
CA TYR A 186 -1.80 -10.80 2.74
C TYR A 186 -1.24 -9.95 3.88
N ARG A 187 -0.35 -10.54 4.67
CA ARG A 187 0.52 -9.81 5.59
C ARG A 187 1.86 -9.58 4.89
N VAL A 188 2.14 -8.33 4.58
CA VAL A 188 3.37 -7.93 3.88
C VAL A 188 4.29 -7.25 4.87
N GLY A 189 5.46 -7.82 5.11
CA GLY A 189 6.45 -7.26 6.02
C GLY A 189 6.86 -5.85 5.60
N VAL A 190 6.89 -4.91 6.54
CA VAL A 190 7.29 -3.53 6.25
C VAL A 190 8.72 -3.43 5.70
N HIS A 191 9.56 -4.45 5.95
CA HIS A 191 10.90 -4.56 5.40
C HIS A 191 10.93 -4.68 3.87
N GLU A 192 9.86 -5.20 3.26
CA GLU A 192 9.72 -5.23 1.79
C GLU A 192 9.72 -3.82 1.19
N LEU A 193 9.15 -2.85 1.90
CA LEU A 193 9.19 -1.45 1.46
C LEU A 193 10.61 -0.87 1.49
N LEU A 194 11.50 -1.42 2.33
CA LEU A 194 12.87 -0.93 2.56
C LEU A 194 13.89 -1.52 1.57
N ARG A 195 13.46 -2.28 0.57
CA ARG A 195 14.33 -2.80 -0.49
C ARG A 195 15.06 -1.67 -1.21
N GLU A 196 16.27 -1.94 -1.69
CA GLU A 196 17.07 -0.97 -2.44
C GLU A 196 16.46 -0.61 -3.80
N ASP A 197 15.70 -1.54 -4.42
CA ASP A 197 15.00 -1.33 -5.68
C ASP A 197 13.58 -0.76 -5.52
N SER A 198 13.23 -0.29 -4.33
CA SER A 198 11.92 0.30 -3.98
C SER A 198 12.09 1.73 -3.46
N PRO A 199 11.24 2.69 -3.86
CA PRO A 199 10.30 2.61 -4.98
C PRO A 199 11.01 2.73 -6.34
N ARG A 200 10.35 2.24 -7.41
CA ARG A 200 10.75 2.51 -8.80
C ARG A 200 9.92 3.66 -9.37
N PHE A 201 10.51 4.42 -10.27
CA PHE A 201 9.83 5.51 -10.97
C PHE A 201 9.95 5.30 -12.47
N VAL A 202 8.81 5.34 -13.16
CA VAL A 202 8.74 5.11 -14.59
C VAL A 202 8.08 6.30 -15.27
N THR A 203 8.70 6.80 -16.34
CA THR A 203 8.11 7.83 -17.19
C THR A 203 7.18 7.18 -18.22
N ILE A 204 6.00 7.75 -18.41
CA ILE A 204 5.03 7.34 -19.43
C ILE A 204 4.75 8.50 -20.37
N PRO A 205 4.42 8.25 -21.66
CA PRO A 205 4.15 9.32 -22.63
C PRO A 205 2.93 10.19 -22.28
N GLU A 206 1.98 9.64 -21.51
CA GLU A 206 0.70 10.25 -21.19
C GLU A 206 0.76 11.26 -20.05
N SER A 207 1.89 11.33 -19.30
CA SER A 207 2.03 12.25 -18.16
C SER A 207 3.48 12.64 -17.94
N ASP A 208 3.71 13.92 -17.57
CA ASP A 208 5.01 14.41 -17.10
C ASP A 208 5.33 13.99 -15.66
N ARG A 209 4.34 13.45 -14.94
CA ARG A 209 4.49 12.95 -13.57
C ARG A 209 4.97 11.50 -13.60
N PRO A 210 5.94 11.10 -12.75
CA PRO A 210 6.43 9.72 -12.74
C PRO A 210 5.39 8.76 -12.17
N VAL A 211 5.20 7.62 -12.83
CA VAL A 211 4.43 6.50 -12.27
C VAL A 211 5.29 5.83 -11.21
N VAL A 212 4.75 5.71 -9.99
CA VAL A 212 5.41 5.00 -8.90
C VAL A 212 5.05 3.52 -8.93
N GLN A 213 6.05 2.69 -8.70
CA GLN A 213 5.93 1.23 -8.57
C GLN A 213 6.64 0.77 -7.30
N VAL A 214 5.98 -0.03 -6.50
CA VAL A 214 6.55 -0.64 -5.29
C VAL A 214 6.65 -2.15 -5.51
N PRO A 215 7.87 -2.69 -5.67
CA PRO A 215 8.08 -4.14 -5.79
C PRO A 215 7.73 -4.84 -4.47
N LEU A 216 6.80 -5.79 -4.52
CA LEU A 216 6.41 -6.64 -3.39
C LEU A 216 6.24 -8.07 -3.90
N GLY A 217 7.00 -9.02 -3.35
CA GLY A 217 6.98 -10.40 -3.85
C GLY A 217 7.25 -10.46 -5.36
N GLY A 218 6.37 -11.11 -6.10
CA GLY A 218 6.40 -11.22 -7.57
C GLY A 218 5.57 -10.17 -8.30
N ASP A 219 5.17 -9.06 -7.65
CA ASP A 219 4.28 -8.04 -8.21
C ASP A 219 4.84 -6.61 -8.06
N LEU A 220 4.22 -5.66 -8.77
CA LEU A 220 4.49 -4.23 -8.68
C LEU A 220 3.22 -3.50 -8.25
N ILE A 221 3.25 -2.87 -7.09
CA ILE A 221 2.12 -2.12 -6.58
C ILE A 221 2.21 -0.69 -7.08
N HIS A 222 1.20 -0.26 -7.81
CA HIS A 222 1.11 1.08 -8.40
C HIS A 222 0.29 2.06 -7.54
N ALA A 223 0.35 3.35 -7.86
CA ALA A 223 -0.54 4.33 -7.28
C ALA A 223 -2.03 4.02 -7.64
N PRO A 224 -2.99 4.28 -6.74
CA PRO A 224 -2.82 5.03 -5.49
C PRO A 224 -2.12 4.23 -4.37
N THR A 225 -2.35 2.92 -4.24
CA THR A 225 -1.83 2.09 -3.15
C THR A 225 -0.30 2.20 -3.00
N GLY A 226 0.45 2.08 -4.10
CA GLY A 226 1.90 2.21 -4.09
C GLY A 226 2.38 3.58 -3.60
N ALA A 227 1.70 4.67 -3.99
CA ALA A 227 2.05 6.01 -3.52
C ALA A 227 1.86 6.15 -2.00
N LEU A 228 0.76 5.63 -1.47
CA LEU A 228 0.49 5.65 -0.03
C LEU A 228 1.50 4.82 0.77
N LEU A 229 1.92 3.66 0.25
CA LEU A 229 2.96 2.83 0.86
C LEU A 229 4.33 3.51 0.83
N VAL A 230 4.67 4.22 -0.25
CA VAL A 230 5.90 5.03 -0.33
C VAL A 230 5.87 6.16 0.70
N GLN A 231 4.75 6.86 0.85
CA GLN A 231 4.64 7.89 1.87
C GLN A 231 4.77 7.31 3.28
N PHE A 232 4.11 6.17 3.55
CA PHE A 232 4.27 5.48 4.83
C PHE A 232 5.73 5.12 5.09
N ARG A 233 6.44 4.55 4.13
CA ARG A 233 7.88 4.28 4.25
C ARG A 233 8.65 5.55 4.59
N TRP A 234 8.55 6.58 3.77
CA TRP A 234 9.33 7.79 3.95
C TRP A 234 9.06 8.49 5.27
N VAL A 235 7.78 8.70 5.60
CA VAL A 235 7.41 9.40 6.82
C VAL A 235 7.61 8.51 8.05
N CYS A 236 7.02 7.31 8.06
CA CYS A 236 6.91 6.50 9.27
C CYS A 236 8.15 5.65 9.56
N LEU A 237 8.79 5.08 8.52
CA LEU A 237 9.95 4.19 8.70
C LEU A 237 11.28 4.95 8.61
N ASP A 238 11.45 5.78 7.57
CA ASP A 238 12.71 6.50 7.31
C ASP A 238 12.81 7.84 8.08
N GLY A 239 11.70 8.33 8.68
CA GLY A 239 11.65 9.62 9.39
C GLY A 239 11.78 10.84 8.48
N ARG A 240 11.55 10.70 7.18
CA ARG A 240 11.58 11.75 6.16
C ARG A 240 10.23 12.48 6.13
N VAL A 241 9.92 13.20 7.20
CA VAL A 241 8.59 13.76 7.48
C VAL A 241 8.13 14.85 6.51
N ASP A 242 9.05 15.42 5.72
CA ASP A 242 8.75 16.47 4.73
C ASP A 242 8.53 15.96 3.31
N GLU A 243 8.76 14.65 3.06
CA GLU A 243 8.57 14.06 1.74
C GLU A 243 7.09 13.91 1.38
N ARG A 244 6.79 14.08 0.10
CA ARG A 244 5.42 14.10 -0.43
C ARG A 244 5.29 13.19 -1.65
N VAL A 245 4.07 12.67 -1.85
CA VAL A 245 3.75 11.72 -2.93
C VAL A 245 2.66 12.24 -3.89
N ALA A 246 2.19 13.47 -3.67
CA ALA A 246 1.11 14.09 -4.47
C ALA A 246 1.45 14.18 -5.97
N ASP A 247 2.75 14.25 -6.32
CA ASP A 247 3.21 14.35 -7.70
C ASP A 247 3.41 12.99 -8.39
N PHE A 248 3.09 11.88 -7.75
CA PHE A 248 3.17 10.58 -8.39
C PHE A 248 1.93 10.29 -9.23
N GLU A 249 2.17 9.69 -10.41
CA GLU A 249 1.11 9.35 -11.35
C GLU A 249 0.64 7.90 -11.16
N GLN A 250 -0.62 7.68 -11.52
CA GLN A 250 -1.18 6.35 -11.69
C GLN A 250 -0.85 5.81 -13.08
N PRO A 251 -0.64 4.51 -13.27
CA PRO A 251 -0.49 3.93 -14.60
C PRO A 251 -1.79 4.08 -15.40
N VAL A 252 -1.69 4.15 -16.72
CA VAL A 252 -2.84 4.39 -17.62
C VAL A 252 -3.99 3.41 -17.40
N PHE A 253 -3.69 2.14 -17.12
CA PHE A 253 -4.72 1.12 -16.85
C PHE A 253 -5.53 1.37 -15.55
N ALA A 254 -5.06 2.28 -14.68
CA ALA A 254 -5.74 2.65 -13.43
C ALA A 254 -6.48 4.01 -13.53
N TRP A 255 -6.61 4.60 -14.73
CA TRP A 255 -7.27 5.90 -14.92
C TRP A 255 -8.79 5.79 -15.10
N GLY A 256 -9.33 4.58 -15.35
CA GLY A 256 -10.74 4.31 -15.64
C GLY A 256 -11.66 4.20 -14.43
#